data_1558e4818b460ac4caf525507b008516
#
_entry.id   1558e4818b460ac4caf525507b008516
#
_cell.length_a   1.000
_cell.length_b   1.000
_cell.length_c   1.000
_cell.angle_alpha   90.00
_cell.angle_beta   90.00
_cell.angle_gamma   90.00
#
_symmetry.space_group_name_H-M   'P 1'
#
loop_
_entity.id
_entity.type
_entity.pdbx_description
1 polymer ?
#
loop_
_entity_poly.entity_id
_entity_poly.type
_entity_poly.pdbx_seq_one_letter_code
_entity_poly.pdbx_strand_id
1 'polypeptide(L)'
;MSTLYISRLNKLAEEAAQTNEAAFETVSTKLADSLQGGGLVHLYGSGHSVLPCQETFPRYGSYVGFNPLTDPRVMWHNVLGAGGVRELLWLERTENYAEKFLDHQPLNPGDSIIIFGHSGRNASGIDTALYAKKRGLFVTAITSTHNLDKPATHSSGQRLADAADAVIDTRSPIEDAVVPVEGWSRPVAGSSTVLAMILMHELVARTAQKLGERGVELPTFASPTIAGVTLHDTDVIYGKYRERMIDAQQKHLDFFKGRMQGEA
;
A
#
# COMPACT_ATOMS: atom_id res chain seq x y z
N MET A 1 -26.33 3.16 23.89
CA MET A 1 -25.99 1.84 23.35
C MET A 1 -24.59 1.90 22.75
N SER A 2 -23.68 1.04 23.20
CA SER A 2 -22.34 0.92 22.61
C SER A 2 -22.45 0.40 21.17
N THR A 3 -21.78 1.03 20.22
CA THR A 3 -21.75 0.57 18.83
C THR A 3 -20.91 -0.70 18.74
N LEU A 4 -21.48 -1.81 18.23
CA LEU A 4 -20.85 -3.15 18.24
C LEU A 4 -19.51 -3.19 17.49
N TYR A 5 -19.49 -2.69 16.26
CA TYR A 5 -18.32 -2.70 15.39
C TYR A 5 -17.36 -1.53 15.66
N ILE A 6 -17.89 -0.31 15.74
CA ILE A 6 -17.08 0.91 15.87
C ILE A 6 -16.23 0.89 17.15
N SER A 7 -16.79 0.48 18.29
CA SER A 7 -16.03 0.42 19.54
C SER A 7 -14.86 -0.59 19.49
N ARG A 8 -15.07 -1.71 18.81
CA ARG A 8 -14.00 -2.72 18.62
C ARG A 8 -12.94 -2.24 17.65
N LEU A 9 -13.37 -1.60 16.56
CA LEU A 9 -12.44 -1.05 15.57
C LEU A 9 -11.58 0.07 16.17
N ASN A 10 -12.20 0.98 16.94
CA ASN A 10 -11.47 2.06 17.61
C ASN A 10 -10.39 1.51 18.56
N LYS A 11 -10.75 0.48 19.35
CA LYS A 11 -9.79 -0.17 20.24
C LYS A 11 -8.59 -0.75 19.45
N LEU A 12 -8.84 -1.46 18.35
CA LEU A 12 -7.77 -2.01 17.50
C LEU A 12 -6.94 -0.89 16.85
N ALA A 13 -7.55 0.21 16.44
CA ALA A 13 -6.84 1.36 15.88
C ALA A 13 -5.92 2.04 16.91
N GLU A 14 -6.37 2.20 18.16
CA GLU A 14 -5.57 2.72 19.27
C GLU A 14 -4.40 1.78 19.60
N GLU A 15 -4.65 0.47 19.69
CA GLU A 15 -3.60 -0.53 19.90
C GLU A 15 -2.58 -0.53 18.76
N ALA A 16 -3.05 -0.44 17.50
CA ALA A 16 -2.18 -0.36 16.34
C ALA A 16 -1.35 0.92 16.33
N ALA A 17 -1.92 2.07 16.69
CA ALA A 17 -1.19 3.33 16.79
C ALA A 17 -0.04 3.24 17.80
N GLN A 18 -0.31 2.71 19.00
CA GLN A 18 0.71 2.53 20.03
C GLN A 18 1.80 1.54 19.65
N THR A 19 1.41 0.41 19.04
CA THR A 19 2.34 -0.66 18.64
C THR A 19 3.30 -0.20 17.55
N ASN A 20 2.83 0.64 16.63
CA ASN A 20 3.57 1.02 15.42
C ASN A 20 4.35 2.35 15.53
N GLU A 21 4.43 3.01 16.68
CA GLU A 21 5.01 4.35 16.77
C GLU A 21 6.43 4.43 16.19
N ALA A 22 7.32 3.51 16.55
CA ALA A 22 8.68 3.47 16.01
C ALA A 22 8.72 3.14 14.50
N ALA A 23 7.80 2.28 14.05
CA ALA A 23 7.68 1.93 12.64
C ALA A 23 7.15 3.12 11.82
N PHE A 24 6.15 3.85 12.33
CA PHE A 24 5.66 5.07 11.70
C PHE A 24 6.76 6.11 11.52
N GLU A 25 7.59 6.33 12.56
CA GLU A 25 8.71 7.26 12.48
C GLU A 25 9.70 6.87 11.38
N THR A 26 10.09 5.60 11.34
CA THR A 26 11.00 5.07 10.33
C THR A 26 10.40 5.17 8.92
N VAL A 27 9.19 4.65 8.75
CA VAL A 27 8.53 4.59 7.44
C VAL A 27 8.26 5.99 6.91
N SER A 28 7.64 6.89 7.69
CA SER A 28 7.34 8.25 7.22
C SER A 28 8.60 9.03 6.84
N THR A 29 9.74 8.79 7.51
CA THR A 29 11.03 9.36 7.13
C THR A 29 11.47 8.85 5.74
N LYS A 30 11.39 7.54 5.50
CA LYS A 30 11.75 6.94 4.22
C LYS A 30 10.85 7.38 3.08
N LEU A 31 9.53 7.48 3.34
CA LEU A 31 8.60 8.02 2.35
C LEU A 31 8.92 9.48 2.01
N ALA A 32 9.23 10.30 3.02
CA ALA A 32 9.63 11.70 2.80
C ALA A 32 10.94 11.79 2.01
N ASP A 33 11.93 10.93 2.28
CA ASP A 33 13.19 10.86 1.53
C ASP A 33 12.92 10.57 0.03
N SER A 34 12.10 9.55 -0.26
CA SER A 34 11.73 9.19 -1.64
C SER A 34 11.01 10.34 -2.34
N LEU A 35 10.03 10.97 -1.69
CA LEU A 35 9.24 12.04 -2.28
C LEU A 35 10.06 13.32 -2.51
N GLN A 36 10.91 13.71 -1.56
CA GLN A 36 11.82 14.84 -1.68
C GLN A 36 12.86 14.63 -2.78
N GLY A 37 13.33 13.40 -2.96
CA GLY A 37 14.24 13.02 -4.04
C GLY A 37 13.59 12.95 -5.44
N GLY A 38 12.30 13.30 -5.58
CA GLY A 38 11.57 13.22 -6.84
C GLY A 38 11.16 11.80 -7.23
N GLY A 39 11.29 10.84 -6.32
CA GLY A 39 10.82 9.46 -6.47
C GLY A 39 9.34 9.30 -6.15
N LEU A 40 8.84 8.07 -6.16
CA LEU A 40 7.45 7.70 -5.92
C LEU A 40 7.31 6.83 -4.67
N VAL A 41 6.14 6.88 -4.06
CA VAL A 41 5.64 5.89 -3.11
C VAL A 41 4.62 5.01 -3.82
N HIS A 42 5.02 3.81 -4.19
CA HIS A 42 4.15 2.83 -4.81
C HIS A 42 3.25 2.16 -3.79
N LEU A 43 2.04 1.82 -4.19
CA LEU A 43 1.05 1.15 -3.33
C LEU A 43 0.58 -0.12 -4.02
N TYR A 44 0.67 -1.27 -3.37
CA TYR A 44 0.27 -2.55 -3.93
C TYR A 44 -0.58 -3.38 -2.96
N GLY A 45 -1.58 -4.06 -3.51
CA GLY A 45 -2.41 -5.03 -2.80
C GLY A 45 -3.20 -5.90 -3.77
N SER A 46 -3.68 -7.05 -3.30
CA SER A 46 -4.59 -7.94 -4.03
C SER A 46 -5.90 -8.15 -3.28
N GLY A 47 -6.96 -8.45 -4.00
CA GLY A 47 -8.30 -8.60 -3.42
C GLY A 47 -8.77 -7.33 -2.71
N HIS A 48 -9.24 -7.44 -1.48
CA HIS A 48 -9.64 -6.28 -0.66
C HIS A 48 -8.47 -5.37 -0.29
N SER A 49 -7.23 -5.88 -0.30
CA SER A 49 -6.04 -5.09 -0.01
C SER A 49 -5.70 -4.05 -1.10
N VAL A 50 -6.41 -4.05 -2.23
CA VAL A 50 -6.32 -2.97 -3.22
C VAL A 50 -7.06 -1.70 -2.77
N LEU A 51 -8.05 -1.82 -1.88
CA LEU A 51 -8.86 -0.67 -1.44
C LEU A 51 -8.03 0.42 -0.75
N PRO A 52 -7.10 0.12 0.17
CA PRO A 52 -6.19 1.13 0.71
C PRO A 52 -5.35 1.83 -0.37
N CYS A 53 -4.94 1.13 -1.43
CA CYS A 53 -4.19 1.73 -2.54
C CYS A 53 -5.02 2.79 -3.26
N GLN A 54 -6.29 2.46 -3.58
CA GLN A 54 -7.21 3.34 -4.27
C GLN A 54 -7.73 4.47 -3.38
N GLU A 55 -7.89 4.22 -2.08
CA GLU A 55 -8.30 5.24 -1.11
C GLU A 55 -7.22 6.30 -0.90
N THR A 56 -5.94 5.93 -0.97
CA THR A 56 -4.85 6.84 -0.70
C THR A 56 -4.67 7.89 -1.81
N PHE A 57 -4.80 7.50 -3.08
CA PHE A 57 -4.53 8.39 -4.21
C PHE A 57 -5.22 7.91 -5.50
N PRO A 58 -5.81 8.84 -6.33
CA PRO A 58 -5.95 10.27 -6.07
C PRO A 58 -7.22 10.59 -5.25
N ARG A 59 -7.11 11.49 -4.30
CA ARG A 59 -8.27 11.98 -3.54
C ARG A 59 -7.99 13.35 -2.92
N TYR A 60 -9.01 14.08 -2.49
CA TYR A 60 -8.85 15.30 -1.69
C TYR A 60 -8.14 14.99 -0.37
N GLY A 61 -7.15 15.80 -0.02
CA GLY A 61 -6.30 15.58 1.14
C GLY A 61 -5.11 14.66 0.90
N SER A 62 -4.91 14.13 -0.32
CA SER A 62 -3.65 13.51 -0.71
C SER A 62 -2.83 14.42 -1.63
N TYR A 63 -1.54 14.16 -1.75
CA TYR A 63 -0.58 14.96 -2.51
C TYR A 63 0.14 14.11 -3.56
N VAL A 64 0.72 14.79 -4.55
CA VAL A 64 1.45 14.15 -5.66
C VAL A 64 2.66 13.38 -5.14
N GLY A 65 2.81 12.14 -5.58
CA GLY A 65 3.93 11.27 -5.26
C GLY A 65 3.53 9.83 -4.96
N PHE A 66 2.25 9.58 -4.65
CA PHE A 66 1.74 8.21 -4.53
C PHE A 66 1.40 7.62 -5.91
N ASN A 67 1.71 6.34 -6.09
CA ASN A 67 1.43 5.61 -7.32
C ASN A 67 0.77 4.25 -7.02
N PRO A 68 -0.57 4.17 -7.05
CA PRO A 68 -1.27 2.89 -6.94
C PRO A 68 -0.94 1.96 -8.10
N LEU A 69 -0.37 0.80 -7.80
CA LEU A 69 -0.11 -0.28 -8.74
C LEU A 69 -1.36 -1.15 -8.85
N THR A 70 -2.19 -0.86 -9.84
CA THR A 70 -3.50 -1.51 -10.00
C THR A 70 -3.47 -2.53 -11.13
N ASP A 71 -3.29 -3.81 -10.77
CA ASP A 71 -3.52 -4.93 -11.70
C ASP A 71 -4.99 -5.35 -11.63
N PRO A 72 -5.81 -5.09 -12.67
CA PRO A 72 -7.23 -5.40 -12.65
C PRO A 72 -7.54 -6.89 -12.45
N ARG A 73 -6.60 -7.79 -12.73
CA ARG A 73 -6.79 -9.25 -12.57
C ARG A 73 -6.78 -9.71 -11.13
N VAL A 74 -6.08 -8.98 -10.23
CA VAL A 74 -6.05 -9.25 -8.79
C VAL A 74 -6.79 -8.22 -7.96
N MET A 75 -7.54 -7.31 -8.59
CA MET A 75 -8.37 -6.34 -7.90
C MET A 75 -9.64 -6.98 -7.34
N TRP A 76 -10.17 -6.36 -6.28
CA TRP A 76 -11.32 -6.88 -5.56
C TRP A 76 -12.58 -7.08 -6.43
N HIS A 77 -12.79 -6.26 -7.47
CA HIS A 77 -13.96 -6.42 -8.35
C HIS A 77 -13.98 -7.78 -9.09
N ASN A 78 -12.83 -8.43 -9.27
CA ASN A 78 -12.78 -9.79 -9.80
C ASN A 78 -13.42 -10.84 -8.89
N VAL A 79 -13.64 -10.53 -7.61
CA VAL A 79 -14.38 -11.42 -6.70
C VAL A 79 -15.79 -11.68 -7.21
N LEU A 80 -16.42 -10.66 -7.82
CA LEU A 80 -17.76 -10.73 -8.43
C LEU A 80 -17.73 -10.80 -9.96
N GLY A 81 -16.54 -10.78 -10.58
CA GLY A 81 -16.35 -10.83 -12.02
C GLY A 81 -16.39 -12.25 -12.60
N ALA A 82 -16.00 -12.38 -13.86
CA ALA A 82 -16.13 -13.61 -14.64
C ALA A 82 -15.42 -14.82 -14.04
N GLY A 83 -14.20 -14.67 -13.50
CA GLY A 83 -13.44 -15.73 -12.84
C GLY A 83 -13.80 -15.94 -11.36
N GLY A 84 -14.44 -14.96 -10.75
CA GLY A 84 -14.87 -14.97 -9.38
C GLY A 84 -13.74 -15.10 -8.36
N VAL A 85 -14.10 -15.37 -7.11
CA VAL A 85 -13.16 -15.48 -5.99
C VAL A 85 -12.11 -16.59 -6.20
N ARG A 86 -12.44 -17.65 -6.89
CA ARG A 86 -11.51 -18.78 -7.09
C ARG A 86 -10.35 -18.41 -8.01
N GLU A 87 -10.61 -17.66 -9.08
CA GLU A 87 -9.56 -17.15 -9.97
C GLU A 87 -8.67 -16.16 -9.24
N LEU A 88 -9.25 -15.20 -8.53
CA LEU A 88 -8.48 -14.25 -7.72
C LEU A 88 -7.56 -14.96 -6.72
N LEU A 89 -8.10 -15.90 -5.93
CA LEU A 89 -7.33 -16.65 -4.94
C LEU A 89 -6.23 -17.52 -5.56
N TRP A 90 -6.43 -17.99 -6.78
CA TRP A 90 -5.41 -18.73 -7.53
C TRP A 90 -4.31 -17.79 -8.01
N LEU A 91 -4.65 -16.67 -8.66
CA LEU A 91 -3.70 -15.70 -9.17
C LEU A 91 -2.82 -15.11 -8.05
N GLU A 92 -3.41 -14.68 -6.95
CA GLU A 92 -2.66 -14.06 -5.85
C GLU A 92 -1.74 -15.05 -5.10
N ARG A 93 -1.93 -16.37 -5.31
CA ARG A 93 -1.08 -17.44 -4.76
C ARG A 93 -0.11 -18.03 -5.79
N THR A 94 -0.19 -17.60 -7.04
CA THR A 94 0.72 -18.03 -8.11
C THR A 94 2.00 -17.22 -8.02
N GLU A 95 3.10 -17.89 -7.66
CA GLU A 95 4.43 -17.29 -7.59
C GLU A 95 4.89 -16.78 -8.96
N ASN A 96 5.68 -15.72 -8.97
CA ASN A 96 6.19 -15.01 -10.14
C ASN A 96 5.12 -14.34 -11.03
N TYR A 97 3.84 -14.39 -10.64
CA TYR A 97 2.80 -13.68 -11.36
C TYR A 97 2.96 -12.15 -11.24
N ALA A 98 3.18 -11.67 -10.01
CA ALA A 98 3.34 -10.22 -9.76
C ALA A 98 4.53 -9.63 -10.50
N GLU A 99 5.64 -10.33 -10.64
CA GLU A 99 6.82 -9.86 -11.37
C GLU A 99 6.49 -9.48 -12.82
N LYS A 100 5.61 -10.26 -13.50
CA LYS A 100 5.21 -9.98 -14.90
C LYS A 100 4.46 -8.67 -15.05
N PHE A 101 3.68 -8.29 -14.05
CA PHE A 101 3.03 -6.99 -13.99
C PHE A 101 4.03 -5.88 -13.63
N LEU A 102 4.89 -6.12 -12.64
CA LEU A 102 5.83 -5.13 -12.10
C LEU A 102 6.93 -4.74 -13.08
N ASP A 103 7.35 -5.63 -13.99
CA ASP A 103 8.36 -5.34 -15.02
C ASP A 103 7.98 -4.13 -15.90
N HIS A 104 6.70 -3.81 -16.00
CA HIS A 104 6.20 -2.66 -16.78
C HIS A 104 5.90 -1.43 -15.92
N GLN A 105 6.15 -1.48 -14.62
CA GLN A 105 5.89 -0.38 -13.71
C GLN A 105 7.17 0.42 -13.44
N PRO A 106 7.09 1.75 -13.27
CA PRO A 106 8.26 2.61 -13.08
C PRO A 106 8.83 2.52 -11.66
N LEU A 107 9.22 1.33 -11.21
CA LEU A 107 9.88 1.12 -9.93
C LEU A 107 11.37 1.45 -10.06
N ASN A 108 11.81 2.55 -9.48
CA ASN A 108 13.18 3.03 -9.59
C ASN A 108 13.91 2.96 -8.24
N PRO A 109 15.25 2.80 -8.25
CA PRO A 109 16.04 2.89 -7.03
C PRO A 109 15.79 4.22 -6.28
N GLY A 110 15.60 4.14 -4.97
CA GLY A 110 15.26 5.29 -4.14
C GLY A 110 13.77 5.58 -3.98
N ASP A 111 12.90 4.91 -4.76
CA ASP A 111 11.47 4.89 -4.49
C ASP A 111 11.15 4.08 -3.23
N SER A 112 9.96 4.26 -2.69
CA SER A 112 9.40 3.40 -1.64
C SER A 112 8.18 2.65 -2.14
N ILE A 113 7.87 1.52 -1.51
CA ILE A 113 6.64 0.76 -1.77
C ILE A 113 5.97 0.35 -0.47
N ILE A 114 4.64 0.50 -0.41
CA ILE A 114 3.81 -0.01 0.66
C ILE A 114 2.96 -1.15 0.11
N ILE A 115 3.05 -2.31 0.74
CA ILE A 115 2.35 -3.52 0.32
C ILE A 115 1.34 -3.90 1.40
N PHE A 116 0.07 -3.98 1.00
CA PHE A 116 -1.03 -4.33 1.88
C PHE A 116 -1.37 -5.82 1.76
N GLY A 117 -1.48 -6.50 2.89
CA GLY A 117 -1.87 -7.90 2.89
C GLY A 117 -2.18 -8.41 4.29
N HIS A 118 -3.48 -8.66 4.61
CA HIS A 118 -3.91 -9.06 5.94
C HIS A 118 -3.14 -10.28 6.47
N SER A 119 -3.10 -11.38 5.73
CA SER A 119 -2.40 -12.60 6.14
C SER A 119 -0.88 -12.54 5.92
N GLY A 120 -0.41 -11.70 5.01
CA GLY A 120 0.99 -11.62 4.60
C GLY A 120 1.53 -12.90 3.96
N ARG A 121 0.67 -13.81 3.47
CA ARG A 121 1.04 -15.14 2.98
C ARG A 121 0.84 -15.35 1.49
N ASN A 122 0.14 -14.45 0.79
CA ASN A 122 -0.11 -14.56 -0.64
C ASN A 122 1.15 -14.26 -1.44
N ALA A 123 1.43 -15.08 -2.46
CA ALA A 123 2.63 -14.97 -3.28
C ALA A 123 2.73 -13.59 -3.95
N SER A 124 1.62 -13.02 -4.44
CA SER A 124 1.62 -11.73 -5.11
C SER A 124 2.24 -10.60 -4.27
N GLY A 125 1.94 -10.54 -2.97
CA GLY A 125 2.53 -9.55 -2.06
C GLY A 125 4.00 -9.83 -1.75
N ILE A 126 4.37 -11.11 -1.58
CA ILE A 126 5.75 -11.53 -1.28
C ILE A 126 6.65 -11.31 -2.50
N ASP A 127 6.21 -11.74 -3.70
CA ASP A 127 6.92 -11.49 -4.95
C ASP A 127 7.14 -9.99 -5.18
N THR A 128 6.10 -9.18 -4.92
CA THR A 128 6.20 -7.73 -5.03
C THR A 128 7.27 -7.16 -4.09
N ALA A 129 7.33 -7.62 -2.84
CA ALA A 129 8.33 -7.19 -1.87
C ALA A 129 9.75 -7.58 -2.33
N LEU A 130 9.94 -8.83 -2.72
CA LEU A 130 11.23 -9.35 -3.19
C LEU A 130 11.70 -8.64 -4.47
N TYR A 131 10.79 -8.40 -5.41
CA TYR A 131 11.07 -7.66 -6.64
C TYR A 131 11.47 -6.22 -6.34
N ALA A 132 10.70 -5.51 -5.50
CA ALA A 132 10.97 -4.14 -5.13
C ALA A 132 12.34 -3.99 -4.44
N LYS A 133 12.71 -4.91 -3.55
CA LYS A 133 14.04 -4.93 -2.92
C LYS A 133 15.16 -5.11 -3.94
N LYS A 134 15.01 -6.01 -4.90
CA LYS A 134 15.99 -6.17 -6.01
C LYS A 134 16.13 -4.90 -6.83
N ARG A 135 15.10 -4.06 -6.89
CA ARG A 135 15.09 -2.76 -7.57
C ARG A 135 15.62 -1.60 -6.71
N GLY A 136 15.98 -1.84 -5.45
CA GLY A 136 16.50 -0.83 -4.53
C GLY A 136 15.46 0.07 -3.90
N LEU A 137 14.20 -0.40 -3.81
CA LEU A 137 13.14 0.30 -3.11
C LEU A 137 13.16 -0.02 -1.61
N PHE A 138 12.71 0.93 -0.79
CA PHE A 138 12.37 0.67 0.60
C PHE A 138 10.97 0.05 0.68
N VAL A 139 10.88 -1.15 1.27
CA VAL A 139 9.65 -1.95 1.30
C VAL A 139 9.00 -1.91 2.68
N THR A 140 7.75 -1.45 2.73
CA THR A 140 6.90 -1.49 3.93
C THR A 140 5.76 -2.47 3.74
N ALA A 141 5.55 -3.36 4.71
CA ALA A 141 4.37 -4.22 4.79
C ALA A 141 3.35 -3.64 5.75
N ILE A 142 2.09 -3.50 5.32
CA ILE A 142 0.94 -3.30 6.22
C ILE A 142 0.18 -4.61 6.30
N THR A 143 0.32 -5.32 7.43
CA THR A 143 -0.15 -6.70 7.61
C THR A 143 -0.56 -6.95 9.07
N SER A 144 -1.18 -8.09 9.35
CA SER A 144 -1.45 -8.48 10.74
C SER A 144 -0.38 -9.43 11.26
N THR A 145 0.33 -9.05 12.33
CA THR A 145 1.33 -9.90 12.97
C THR A 145 0.72 -11.13 13.66
N HIS A 146 -0.59 -11.16 13.91
CA HIS A 146 -1.28 -12.35 14.40
C HIS A 146 -1.22 -13.54 13.43
N ASN A 147 -0.85 -13.30 12.17
CA ASN A 147 -0.65 -14.35 11.16
C ASN A 147 0.78 -14.92 11.15
N LEU A 148 1.72 -14.36 11.91
CA LEU A 148 3.13 -14.79 11.90
C LEU A 148 3.34 -16.21 12.48
N ASP A 149 2.41 -16.73 13.29
CA ASP A 149 2.45 -18.12 13.75
C ASP A 149 2.10 -19.14 12.66
N LYS A 150 1.56 -18.70 11.54
CA LYS A 150 1.25 -19.58 10.42
C LYS A 150 2.49 -19.82 9.55
N PRO A 151 2.68 -21.03 9.03
CA PRO A 151 3.84 -21.32 8.18
C PRO A 151 3.81 -20.48 6.90
N ALA A 152 4.99 -20.12 6.41
CA ALA A 152 5.15 -19.54 5.08
C ALA A 152 4.63 -20.51 4.01
N THR A 153 4.01 -19.96 2.97
CA THR A 153 3.47 -20.73 1.83
C THR A 153 4.24 -20.49 0.55
N HIS A 154 5.08 -19.46 0.53
CA HIS A 154 5.92 -19.10 -0.60
C HIS A 154 7.20 -19.95 -0.64
N SER A 155 7.69 -20.30 -1.83
CA SER A 155 8.89 -21.14 -2.04
C SER A 155 10.17 -20.54 -1.43
N SER A 156 10.24 -19.20 -1.27
CA SER A 156 11.36 -18.56 -0.57
C SER A 156 11.39 -18.83 0.94
N GLY A 157 10.35 -19.45 1.51
CA GLY A 157 10.19 -19.61 2.95
C GLY A 157 9.82 -18.32 3.70
N GLN A 158 9.59 -17.21 3.00
CA GLN A 158 9.27 -15.91 3.58
C GLN A 158 7.78 -15.61 3.55
N ARG A 159 7.33 -14.78 4.50
CA ARG A 159 6.04 -14.08 4.49
C ARG A 159 6.29 -12.64 4.09
N LEU A 160 5.26 -11.88 3.83
CA LEU A 160 5.37 -10.46 3.48
C LEU A 160 6.14 -9.67 4.56
N ALA A 161 5.88 -9.95 5.85
CA ALA A 161 6.58 -9.31 6.96
C ALA A 161 8.09 -9.64 6.98
N ASP A 162 8.48 -10.84 6.57
CA ASP A 162 9.88 -11.27 6.52
C ASP A 162 10.63 -10.66 5.32
N ALA A 163 9.90 -10.38 4.23
CA ALA A 163 10.45 -9.80 3.01
C ALA A 163 10.55 -8.26 3.06
N ALA A 164 9.81 -7.59 3.96
CA ALA A 164 9.78 -6.14 4.08
C ALA A 164 10.97 -5.59 4.90
N ASP A 165 11.29 -4.29 4.71
CA ASP A 165 12.26 -3.55 5.53
C ASP A 165 11.61 -2.98 6.79
N ALA A 166 10.31 -2.72 6.75
CA ALA A 166 9.50 -2.29 7.89
C ALA A 166 8.10 -2.91 7.86
N VAL A 167 7.53 -3.11 9.04
CA VAL A 167 6.18 -3.68 9.20
C VAL A 167 5.33 -2.72 10.01
N ILE A 168 4.14 -2.43 9.50
CA ILE A 168 3.05 -1.76 10.21
C ILE A 168 1.99 -2.83 10.52
N ASP A 169 1.80 -3.09 11.80
CA ASP A 169 0.86 -4.11 12.28
C ASP A 169 -0.56 -3.56 12.38
N THR A 170 -1.50 -4.15 11.66
CA THR A 170 -2.92 -3.76 11.71
C THR A 170 -3.60 -4.18 13.01
N ARG A 171 -3.04 -5.08 13.79
CA ARG A 171 -3.64 -5.71 14.98
C ARG A 171 -4.95 -6.45 14.70
N SER A 172 -5.33 -6.63 13.42
CA SER A 172 -6.53 -7.38 13.05
C SER A 172 -6.40 -8.85 13.46
N PRO A 173 -7.46 -9.48 13.99
CA PRO A 173 -7.42 -10.92 14.32
C PRO A 173 -7.26 -11.78 13.07
N ILE A 174 -6.81 -13.03 13.21
CA ILE A 174 -6.54 -13.96 12.11
C ILE A 174 -7.75 -14.13 11.17
N GLU A 175 -8.94 -14.25 11.75
CA GLU A 175 -10.20 -14.38 11.02
C GLU A 175 -10.73 -13.05 10.45
N ASP A 176 -10.03 -11.94 10.70
CA ASP A 176 -10.40 -10.58 10.27
C ASP A 176 -11.67 -10.02 10.94
N ALA A 177 -12.69 -10.83 11.16
CA ALA A 177 -13.97 -10.43 11.72
C ALA A 177 -13.89 -10.17 13.23
N VAL A 178 -14.57 -9.11 13.72
CA VAL A 178 -14.41 -8.62 15.11
C VAL A 178 -15.68 -8.63 15.95
N VAL A 179 -16.85 -8.94 15.38
CA VAL A 179 -18.13 -8.92 16.08
C VAL A 179 -18.68 -10.35 16.23
N PRO A 180 -18.59 -10.98 17.41
CA PRO A 180 -19.27 -12.25 17.66
C PRO A 180 -20.78 -12.03 17.68
N VAL A 181 -21.53 -13.01 17.16
CA VAL A 181 -23.00 -13.03 17.14
C VAL A 181 -23.46 -14.26 17.91
N GLU A 182 -24.38 -14.05 18.84
CA GLU A 182 -24.92 -15.17 19.65
C GLU A 182 -25.61 -16.19 18.73
N GLY A 183 -25.31 -17.46 18.94
CA GLY A 183 -25.83 -18.56 18.13
C GLY A 183 -25.13 -18.76 16.77
N TRP A 184 -24.17 -17.92 16.39
CA TRP A 184 -23.40 -18.09 15.15
C TRP A 184 -22.04 -18.73 15.43
N SER A 185 -21.61 -19.60 14.52
CA SER A 185 -20.30 -20.29 14.64
C SER A 185 -19.10 -19.40 14.30
N ARG A 186 -19.33 -18.22 13.69
CA ARG A 186 -18.27 -17.31 13.24
C ARG A 186 -18.64 -15.86 13.57
N PRO A 187 -17.66 -15.03 13.92
CA PRO A 187 -17.85 -13.59 14.00
C PRO A 187 -18.12 -12.97 12.62
N VAL A 188 -18.58 -11.73 12.60
CA VAL A 188 -18.83 -10.94 11.41
C VAL A 188 -18.10 -9.61 11.45
N ALA A 189 -18.17 -8.83 10.38
CA ALA A 189 -17.59 -7.50 10.22
C ALA A 189 -16.05 -7.49 10.26
N GLY A 190 -15.45 -7.48 9.07
CA GLY A 190 -13.99 -7.46 8.87
C GLY A 190 -13.34 -6.14 9.31
N SER A 191 -12.12 -6.20 9.79
CA SER A 191 -11.38 -5.07 10.36
C SER A 191 -10.15 -4.67 9.54
N SER A 192 -9.48 -5.64 8.88
CA SER A 192 -8.15 -5.46 8.30
C SER A 192 -8.07 -4.33 7.26
N THR A 193 -9.04 -4.26 6.34
CA THR A 193 -9.05 -3.25 5.29
C THR A 193 -9.24 -1.85 5.86
N VAL A 194 -10.17 -1.68 6.80
CA VAL A 194 -10.44 -0.38 7.43
C VAL A 194 -9.24 0.08 8.24
N LEU A 195 -8.63 -0.82 9.02
CA LEU A 195 -7.42 -0.52 9.79
C LEU A 195 -6.23 -0.19 8.86
N ALA A 196 -6.06 -0.92 7.77
CA ALA A 196 -5.02 -0.60 6.78
C ALA A 196 -5.19 0.81 6.18
N MET A 197 -6.44 1.26 5.93
CA MET A 197 -6.73 2.61 5.49
C MET A 197 -6.38 3.65 6.57
N ILE A 198 -6.77 3.42 7.83
CA ILE A 198 -6.45 4.31 8.95
C ILE A 198 -4.92 4.48 9.08
N LEU A 199 -4.18 3.37 9.11
CA LEU A 199 -2.73 3.37 9.26
C LEU A 199 -2.01 3.98 8.05
N MET A 200 -2.56 3.80 6.85
CA MET A 200 -2.03 4.46 5.66
C MET A 200 -2.23 5.98 5.73
N HIS A 201 -3.39 6.46 6.17
CA HIS A 201 -3.62 7.90 6.33
C HIS A 201 -2.76 8.52 7.45
N GLU A 202 -2.44 7.77 8.50
CA GLU A 202 -1.43 8.18 9.49
C GLU A 202 -0.06 8.37 8.83
N LEU A 203 0.37 7.44 7.98
CA LEU A 203 1.62 7.59 7.20
C LEU A 203 1.56 8.77 6.23
N VAL A 204 0.44 9.02 5.55
CA VAL A 204 0.25 10.19 4.68
C VAL A 204 0.48 11.48 5.48
N ALA A 205 -0.17 11.60 6.64
CA ALA A 205 -0.08 12.78 7.48
C ALA A 205 1.35 13.00 8.04
N ARG A 206 1.96 11.96 8.62
CA ARG A 206 3.33 12.05 9.17
C ARG A 206 4.37 12.36 8.09
N THR A 207 4.22 11.77 6.90
CA THR A 207 5.10 12.04 5.77
C THR A 207 5.01 13.51 5.33
N ALA A 208 3.78 14.06 5.26
CA ALA A 208 3.57 15.48 4.94
C ALA A 208 4.20 16.40 6.01
N GLN A 209 4.08 16.09 7.30
CA GLN A 209 4.71 16.83 8.37
C GLN A 209 6.25 16.85 8.21
N LYS A 210 6.86 15.68 7.96
CA LYS A 210 8.32 15.59 7.74
C LYS A 210 8.79 16.38 6.51
N LEU A 211 8.00 16.37 5.43
CA LEU A 211 8.28 17.20 4.26
C LEU A 211 8.18 18.70 4.59
N GLY A 212 7.14 19.10 5.34
CA GLY A 212 6.96 20.48 5.79
C GLY A 212 8.11 20.97 6.69
N GLU A 213 8.60 20.14 7.62
CA GLU A 213 9.77 20.42 8.46
C GLU A 213 11.04 20.65 7.63
N ARG A 214 11.12 20.05 6.45
CA ARG A 214 12.22 20.21 5.48
C ARG A 214 11.99 21.35 4.48
N GLY A 215 10.91 22.11 4.62
CA GLY A 215 10.52 23.18 3.70
C GLY A 215 10.05 22.70 2.33
N VAL A 216 9.60 21.44 2.22
CA VAL A 216 9.09 20.84 0.99
C VAL A 216 7.57 20.80 1.04
N GLU A 217 6.92 21.43 0.06
CA GLU A 217 5.48 21.33 -0.17
C GLU A 217 5.22 20.57 -1.48
N LEU A 218 4.33 19.60 -1.44
CA LEU A 218 3.89 18.85 -2.61
C LEU A 218 2.48 19.29 -3.04
N PRO A 219 2.19 19.36 -4.35
CA PRO A 219 0.86 19.69 -4.86
C PRO A 219 -0.20 18.78 -4.24
N THR A 220 -1.15 19.36 -3.52
CA THR A 220 -2.15 18.65 -2.71
C THR A 220 -3.55 18.88 -3.25
N PHE A 221 -4.32 17.80 -3.45
CA PHE A 221 -5.70 17.87 -3.91
C PHE A 221 -6.60 18.48 -2.84
N ALA A 222 -7.34 19.51 -3.22
CA ALA A 222 -8.35 20.15 -2.40
C ALA A 222 -9.73 20.11 -3.08
N SER A 223 -10.80 20.05 -2.28
CA SER A 223 -12.16 20.02 -2.80
C SER A 223 -12.56 21.38 -3.41
N PRO A 224 -13.17 21.42 -4.60
CA PRO A 224 -13.74 22.65 -5.18
C PRO A 224 -14.89 23.26 -4.34
N THR A 225 -15.34 22.59 -3.28
CA THR A 225 -16.31 23.13 -2.33
C THR A 225 -15.67 24.13 -1.36
N ILE A 226 -14.33 24.17 -1.27
CA ILE A 226 -13.58 25.13 -0.48
C ILE A 226 -13.49 26.45 -1.24
N ALA A 227 -13.75 27.59 -0.56
CA ALA A 227 -13.65 28.91 -1.17
C ALA A 227 -12.24 29.14 -1.75
N GLY A 228 -12.18 29.59 -3.00
CA GLY A 228 -10.92 29.84 -3.71
C GLY A 228 -10.30 28.62 -4.40
N VAL A 229 -10.89 27.44 -4.27
CA VAL A 229 -10.48 26.23 -5.00
C VAL A 229 -11.42 26.00 -6.20
N THR A 230 -10.86 25.70 -7.34
CA THR A 230 -11.59 25.47 -8.60
C THR A 230 -11.29 24.08 -9.17
N LEU A 231 -12.05 23.63 -10.16
CA LEU A 231 -11.73 22.42 -10.93
C LEU A 231 -10.40 22.58 -11.71
N HIS A 232 -10.06 23.80 -12.10
CA HIS A 232 -8.78 24.07 -12.75
C HIS A 232 -7.59 23.76 -11.84
N ASP A 233 -7.68 24.02 -10.54
CA ASP A 233 -6.61 23.67 -9.58
C ASP A 233 -6.42 22.15 -9.54
N THR A 234 -7.49 21.37 -9.61
CA THR A 234 -7.43 19.91 -9.73
C THR A 234 -6.70 19.49 -11.00
N ASP A 235 -6.99 20.11 -12.16
CA ASP A 235 -6.33 19.83 -13.44
C ASP A 235 -4.83 20.14 -13.37
N VAL A 236 -4.46 21.25 -12.75
CA VAL A 236 -3.04 21.63 -12.53
C VAL A 236 -2.31 20.58 -11.71
N ILE A 237 -2.93 20.08 -10.61
CA ILE A 237 -2.34 19.05 -9.75
C ILE A 237 -2.20 17.72 -10.51
N TYR A 238 -3.19 17.33 -11.31
CA TYR A 238 -3.07 16.17 -12.21
C TYR A 238 -1.96 16.36 -13.25
N GLY A 239 -1.75 17.58 -13.74
CA GLY A 239 -0.60 17.92 -14.58
C GLY A 239 0.73 17.60 -13.88
N LYS A 240 0.89 18.04 -12.66
CA LYS A 240 2.08 17.74 -11.83
C LYS A 240 2.27 16.25 -11.57
N TYR A 241 1.20 15.52 -11.32
CA TYR A 241 1.25 14.06 -11.22
C TYR A 241 1.75 13.42 -12.52
N ARG A 242 1.22 13.84 -13.67
CA ARG A 242 1.66 13.33 -14.99
C ARG A 242 3.13 13.62 -15.28
N GLU A 243 3.60 14.85 -14.99
CA GLU A 243 5.02 15.22 -15.13
C GLU A 243 5.89 14.24 -14.32
N ARG A 244 5.55 14.00 -13.05
CA ARG A 244 6.30 13.08 -12.17
C ARG A 244 6.27 11.63 -12.67
N MET A 245 5.15 11.17 -13.22
CA MET A 245 5.04 9.85 -13.83
C MET A 245 5.88 9.71 -15.09
N ILE A 246 5.94 10.75 -15.93
CA ILE A 246 6.80 10.78 -17.15
C ILE A 246 8.27 10.65 -16.72
N ASP A 247 8.70 11.43 -15.74
CA ASP A 247 10.08 11.36 -15.22
C ASP A 247 10.42 9.98 -14.65
N ALA A 248 9.49 9.37 -13.91
CA ALA A 248 9.67 8.03 -13.38
C ALA A 248 9.76 6.97 -14.50
N GLN A 249 8.91 7.08 -15.52
CA GLN A 249 8.96 6.19 -16.69
C GLN A 249 10.26 6.37 -17.50
N GLN A 250 10.75 7.59 -17.65
CA GLN A 250 12.02 7.83 -18.34
C GLN A 250 13.20 7.17 -17.60
N LYS A 251 13.28 7.36 -16.28
CA LYS A 251 14.30 6.68 -15.44
C LYS A 251 14.21 5.15 -15.58
N HIS A 252 13.01 4.62 -15.60
CA HIS A 252 12.78 3.17 -15.77
C HIS A 252 13.27 2.66 -17.14
N LEU A 253 12.99 3.40 -18.22
CA LEU A 253 13.48 3.07 -19.57
C LEU A 253 15.01 3.13 -19.66
N ASP A 254 15.63 4.12 -19.05
CA ASP A 254 17.09 4.27 -19.06
C ASP A 254 17.77 3.12 -18.29
N PHE A 255 17.18 2.66 -17.18
CA PHE A 255 17.64 1.46 -16.48
C PHE A 255 17.58 0.21 -17.37
N PHE A 256 16.52 0.00 -18.14
CA PHE A 256 16.43 -1.15 -19.06
C PHE A 256 17.45 -1.06 -20.20
N LYS A 257 17.67 0.13 -20.76
CA LYS A 257 18.70 0.34 -21.81
C LYS A 257 20.09 -0.01 -21.29
N GLY A 258 20.45 0.43 -20.08
CA GLY A 258 21.74 0.10 -19.47
C GLY A 258 21.91 -1.42 -19.30
N ARG A 259 20.88 -2.13 -18.85
CA ARG A 259 20.92 -3.61 -18.75
C ARG A 259 21.10 -4.31 -20.09
N MET A 260 20.48 -3.81 -21.15
CA MET A 260 20.61 -4.38 -22.51
C MET A 260 22.02 -4.14 -23.08
N GLN A 261 22.72 -3.11 -22.64
CA GLN A 261 24.09 -2.76 -23.05
C GLN A 261 25.17 -3.38 -22.15
N GLY A 262 24.79 -4.11 -21.10
CA GLY A 262 25.72 -4.77 -20.18
C GLY A 262 26.37 -3.83 -19.15
N GLU A 263 25.77 -2.64 -18.92
CA GLU A 263 26.28 -1.61 -18.01
C GLU A 263 25.66 -1.66 -16.60
N ALA A 264 24.85 -2.69 -16.27
CA ALA A 264 24.14 -2.81 -14.98
C ALA A 264 24.45 -4.13 -14.27
#